data_62bddb3a60eecb194bb6bdd8a0171729
#
_entry.id   62bddb3a60eecb194bb6bdd8a0171729
#
_cell.length_a   1.000
_cell.length_b   1.000
_cell.length_c   1.000
_cell.angle_alpha   90.00
_cell.angle_beta   90.00
_cell.angle_gamma   90.00
#
_symmetry.space_group_name_H-M   'P 1'
#
loop_
_entity.id
_entity.type
_entity.pdbx_description
1 polymer ?
#
loop_
_entity_poly.entity_id
_entity_poly.type
_entity_poly.pdbx_seq_one_letter_code
_entity_poly.pdbx_strand_id
1 'polypeptide(L)'
;VNTDEQYKMIWEISTQGKKVIKEISAAIQTGDNLFLATDPDREGEAISWHVEEVLKEKKKLENVNVKRITFNEITKEAVNTAISHPRELDNNLINAYLARRALDYLVGFNLSPILWRKLPGSKSAGRVQSVALRIICERENEIEHFKPEEYWSIDVLLKSKDNQVFKSTLKQINDKKLKKLD
;
A
#
# COMPACT_ATOMS: atom_id res chain seq x y z
N VAL A 1 1.68 21.63 -5.23
CA VAL A 1 0.37 21.57 -5.93
C VAL A 1 -0.11 23.00 -6.13
N ASN A 2 -0.31 23.41 -7.37
CA ASN A 2 -0.84 24.73 -7.69
C ASN A 2 -2.36 24.64 -7.87
N THR A 3 -3.11 25.22 -6.94
CA THR A 3 -4.58 25.20 -6.95
C THR A 3 -5.17 26.04 -8.08
N ASP A 4 -4.45 27.09 -8.52
CA ASP A 4 -4.90 28.04 -9.54
C ASP A 4 -4.68 27.50 -10.97
N GLU A 5 -3.85 26.48 -11.13
CA GLU A 5 -3.56 25.80 -12.38
C GLU A 5 -4.11 24.35 -12.38
N GLN A 6 -5.38 24.17 -12.07
CA GLN A 6 -6.05 22.86 -12.11
C GLN A 6 -5.31 21.77 -11.29
N TYR A 7 -4.78 22.14 -10.13
CA TYR A 7 -4.02 21.27 -9.23
C TYR A 7 -2.73 20.70 -9.84
N LYS A 8 -2.14 21.38 -10.79
CA LYS A 8 -0.88 21.00 -11.42
C LYS A 8 0.19 20.75 -10.37
N MET A 9 0.84 19.60 -10.48
CA MET A 9 1.93 19.23 -9.59
C MET A 9 3.28 19.57 -10.23
N ILE A 10 4.17 20.12 -9.41
CA ILE A 10 5.57 20.35 -9.78
C ILE A 10 6.37 19.24 -9.06
N TRP A 11 7.13 18.50 -9.81
CA TRP A 11 7.96 17.40 -9.31
C TRP A 11 9.42 17.78 -9.35
N GLU A 12 10.12 17.50 -8.27
CA GLU A 12 11.57 17.64 -8.19
C GLU A 12 12.20 16.29 -7.96
N ILE A 13 13.22 15.98 -8.75
CA ILE A 13 13.97 14.74 -8.59
C ILE A 13 14.98 14.92 -7.45
N SER A 14 14.90 14.07 -6.43
CA SER A 14 15.85 14.07 -5.33
C SER A 14 17.28 13.79 -5.81
N THR A 15 18.27 14.13 -4.99
CA THR A 15 19.69 13.87 -5.31
C THR A 15 19.94 12.38 -5.56
N GLN A 16 19.33 11.50 -4.78
CA GLN A 16 19.42 10.05 -4.98
C GLN A 16 18.73 9.62 -6.28
N GLY A 17 17.54 10.15 -6.56
CA GLY A 17 16.82 9.87 -7.81
C GLY A 17 17.61 10.29 -9.07
N LYS A 18 18.30 11.43 -9.01
CA LYS A 18 19.17 11.88 -10.11
C LYS A 18 20.30 10.88 -10.42
N LYS A 19 20.88 10.24 -9.38
CA LYS A 19 21.90 9.20 -9.57
C LYS A 19 21.32 7.97 -10.26
N VAL A 20 20.20 7.45 -9.76
CA VAL A 20 19.52 6.28 -10.34
C VAL A 20 19.11 6.55 -11.79
N ILE A 21 18.48 7.69 -12.08
CA ILE A 21 18.11 8.05 -13.46
C ILE A 21 19.35 8.17 -14.36
N LYS A 22 20.48 8.64 -13.86
CA LYS A 22 21.72 8.68 -14.62
C LYS A 22 22.22 7.27 -14.97
N GLU A 23 22.19 6.34 -14.03
CA GLU A 23 22.57 4.96 -14.22
C GLU A 23 21.66 4.26 -15.24
N ILE A 24 20.34 4.40 -15.09
CA ILE A 24 19.36 3.87 -16.06
C ILE A 24 19.61 4.48 -17.47
N SER A 25 19.79 5.80 -17.53
CA SER A 25 20.04 6.50 -18.82
C SER A 25 21.33 6.07 -19.50
N ALA A 26 22.32 5.64 -18.75
CA ALA A 26 23.60 5.16 -19.28
C ALA A 26 23.51 3.70 -19.76
N ALA A 27 22.61 2.91 -19.18
CA ALA A 27 22.41 1.51 -19.56
C ALA A 27 21.53 1.35 -20.81
N ILE A 28 20.64 2.30 -21.11
CA ILE A 28 19.71 2.22 -22.25
C ILE A 28 20.45 2.48 -23.59
N GLN A 29 20.26 1.59 -24.54
CA GLN A 29 20.75 1.70 -25.94
C GLN A 29 19.59 1.81 -26.91
N THR A 30 19.86 2.34 -28.11
CA THR A 30 18.88 2.41 -29.21
C THR A 30 18.44 1.01 -29.61
N GLY A 31 17.14 0.79 -29.68
CA GLY A 31 16.55 -0.52 -30.03
C GLY A 31 16.28 -1.45 -28.83
N ASP A 32 16.59 -1.02 -27.62
CA ASP A 32 16.30 -1.79 -26.41
C ASP A 32 14.80 -1.91 -26.11
N ASN A 33 14.46 -2.93 -25.31
CA ASN A 33 13.18 -3.02 -24.61
C ASN A 33 13.37 -2.63 -23.16
N LEU A 34 12.69 -1.59 -22.72
CA LEU A 34 12.66 -1.16 -21.32
C LEU A 34 11.40 -1.69 -20.64
N PHE A 35 11.55 -2.63 -19.73
CA PHE A 35 10.45 -3.13 -18.92
C PHE A 35 10.39 -2.41 -17.57
N LEU A 36 9.26 -1.76 -17.33
CA LEU A 36 8.96 -1.12 -16.04
C LEU A 36 8.30 -2.16 -15.13
N ALA A 37 9.05 -2.68 -14.15
CA ALA A 37 8.69 -3.85 -13.34
C ALA A 37 8.47 -3.53 -11.85
N THR A 38 7.86 -2.39 -11.55
CA THR A 38 7.49 -1.99 -10.19
C THR A 38 6.23 -2.75 -9.72
N ASP A 39 5.86 -2.60 -8.44
CA ASP A 39 4.72 -3.30 -7.84
C ASP A 39 3.41 -3.10 -8.62
N PRO A 40 2.47 -4.08 -8.57
CA PRO A 40 1.23 -4.04 -9.36
C PRO A 40 0.14 -3.15 -8.74
N ASP A 41 0.51 -2.13 -7.98
CA ASP A 41 -0.40 -1.16 -7.37
C ASP A 41 -0.25 0.24 -7.98
N ARG A 42 -1.06 1.19 -7.51
CA ARG A 42 -1.01 2.58 -7.99
C ARG A 42 0.30 3.30 -7.68
N GLU A 43 1.00 2.95 -6.59
CA GLU A 43 2.28 3.54 -6.23
C GLU A 43 3.35 3.06 -7.21
N GLY A 44 3.39 1.74 -7.50
CA GLY A 44 4.28 1.16 -8.50
C GLY A 44 4.00 1.69 -9.91
N GLU A 45 2.72 1.86 -10.28
CA GLU A 45 2.36 2.47 -11.57
C GLU A 45 2.86 3.90 -11.70
N ALA A 46 2.74 4.69 -10.62
CA ALA A 46 3.25 6.06 -10.57
C ALA A 46 4.78 6.14 -10.63
N ILE A 47 5.49 5.21 -9.97
CA ILE A 47 6.96 5.13 -10.07
C ILE A 47 7.37 4.85 -11.52
N SER A 48 6.73 3.88 -12.17
CA SER A 48 6.97 3.57 -13.58
C SER A 48 6.73 4.78 -14.48
N TRP A 49 5.61 5.46 -14.29
CA TRP A 49 5.26 6.67 -15.02
C TRP A 49 6.29 7.79 -14.81
N HIS A 50 6.70 8.08 -13.57
CA HIS A 50 7.70 9.10 -13.31
C HIS A 50 9.05 8.79 -13.96
N VAL A 51 9.50 7.53 -13.92
CA VAL A 51 10.74 7.10 -14.58
C VAL A 51 10.64 7.32 -16.10
N GLU A 52 9.53 6.91 -16.70
CA GLU A 52 9.29 7.09 -18.14
C GLU A 52 9.29 8.57 -18.52
N GLU A 53 8.55 9.44 -17.80
CA GLU A 53 8.50 10.87 -18.08
C GLU A 53 9.88 11.53 -18.00
N VAL A 54 10.65 11.24 -16.96
CA VAL A 54 12.00 11.79 -16.80
C VAL A 54 12.94 11.33 -17.90
N LEU A 55 12.84 10.09 -18.34
CA LEU A 55 13.64 9.56 -19.45
C LEU A 55 13.21 10.16 -20.81
N LYS A 56 11.91 10.42 -21.02
CA LYS A 56 11.38 11.15 -22.18
C LYS A 56 11.92 12.58 -22.25
N GLU A 57 11.85 13.32 -21.11
CA GLU A 57 12.41 14.68 -21.03
C GLU A 57 13.90 14.72 -21.38
N LYS A 58 14.64 13.67 -20.99
CA LYS A 58 16.06 13.52 -21.30
C LYS A 58 16.34 12.99 -22.70
N LYS A 59 15.32 12.76 -23.53
CA LYS A 59 15.40 12.18 -24.88
C LYS A 59 16.15 10.85 -24.92
N LYS A 60 15.97 10.02 -23.87
CA LYS A 60 16.62 8.71 -23.75
C LYS A 60 15.76 7.55 -24.25
N LEU A 61 14.52 7.80 -24.60
CA LEU A 61 13.58 6.78 -25.08
C LEU A 61 13.35 6.82 -26.59
N GLU A 62 14.18 7.54 -27.34
CA GLU A 62 14.11 7.55 -28.81
C GLU A 62 14.47 6.15 -29.33
N ASN A 63 13.52 5.50 -30.03
CA ASN A 63 13.64 4.13 -30.51
C ASN A 63 13.83 3.06 -29.43
N VAL A 64 13.33 3.30 -28.22
CA VAL A 64 13.25 2.33 -27.12
C VAL A 64 11.80 1.91 -26.96
N ASN A 65 11.56 0.61 -26.90
CA ASN A 65 10.23 0.06 -26.67
C ASN A 65 9.98 -0.02 -25.15
N VAL A 66 9.16 0.88 -24.62
CA VAL A 66 8.84 0.93 -23.18
C VAL A 66 7.56 0.15 -22.93
N LYS A 67 7.61 -0.78 -22.01
CA LYS A 67 6.48 -1.64 -21.59
C LYS A 67 6.41 -1.82 -20.09
N ARG A 68 5.21 -1.93 -19.58
CA ARG A 68 4.92 -2.25 -18.18
C ARG A 68 4.75 -3.75 -18.00
N ILE A 69 5.42 -4.34 -17.02
CA ILE A 69 5.19 -5.72 -16.58
C ILE A 69 4.82 -5.75 -15.09
N THR A 70 3.93 -6.65 -14.72
CA THR A 70 3.49 -6.82 -13.33
C THR A 70 3.46 -8.29 -12.97
N PHE A 71 3.90 -8.60 -11.75
CA PHE A 71 3.85 -9.95 -11.17
C PHE A 71 3.60 -9.84 -9.68
N ASN A 72 2.97 -10.85 -9.09
CA ASN A 72 2.61 -10.88 -7.67
C ASN A 72 3.62 -11.68 -6.82
N GLU A 73 4.57 -12.35 -7.46
CA GLU A 73 5.62 -13.13 -6.81
C GLU A 73 6.91 -13.09 -7.63
N ILE A 74 8.05 -13.23 -6.94
CA ILE A 74 9.37 -13.19 -7.59
C ILE A 74 9.84 -14.64 -7.83
N THR A 75 9.10 -15.35 -8.69
CA THR A 75 9.49 -16.67 -9.20
C THR A 75 9.91 -16.55 -10.66
N LYS A 76 10.76 -17.47 -11.11
CA LYS A 76 11.20 -17.50 -12.53
C LYS A 76 10.02 -17.61 -13.49
N GLU A 77 9.01 -18.39 -13.14
CA GLU A 77 7.83 -18.60 -13.96
C GLU A 77 6.97 -17.33 -14.03
N ALA A 78 6.68 -16.69 -12.91
CA ALA A 78 5.90 -15.46 -12.86
C ALA A 78 6.57 -14.32 -13.63
N VAL A 79 7.88 -14.16 -13.47
CA VAL A 79 8.65 -13.12 -14.19
C VAL A 79 8.65 -13.39 -15.70
N ASN A 80 8.91 -14.62 -16.15
CA ASN A 80 8.89 -14.97 -17.57
C ASN A 80 7.50 -14.77 -18.16
N THR A 81 6.45 -15.15 -17.46
CA THR A 81 5.06 -14.93 -17.88
C THR A 81 4.77 -13.43 -18.04
N ALA A 82 5.19 -12.61 -17.07
CA ALA A 82 5.01 -11.16 -17.14
C ALA A 82 5.75 -10.52 -18.34
N ILE A 83 6.98 -10.97 -18.62
CA ILE A 83 7.74 -10.52 -19.78
C ILE A 83 7.05 -10.91 -21.10
N SER A 84 6.39 -12.07 -21.14
CA SER A 84 5.66 -12.54 -22.32
C SER A 84 4.32 -11.82 -22.53
N HIS A 85 3.77 -11.16 -21.49
CA HIS A 85 2.50 -10.43 -21.53
C HIS A 85 2.65 -9.00 -21.03
N PRO A 86 3.49 -8.18 -21.67
CA PRO A 86 3.68 -6.79 -21.28
C PRO A 86 2.43 -5.97 -21.64
N ARG A 87 2.23 -4.87 -20.90
CA ARG A 87 1.13 -3.92 -21.13
C ARG A 87 1.64 -2.48 -21.18
N GLU A 88 0.76 -1.57 -21.50
CA GLU A 88 0.98 -0.13 -21.34
C GLU A 88 0.76 0.30 -19.86
N LEU A 89 1.20 1.51 -19.52
CA LEU A 89 0.88 2.14 -18.23
C LEU A 89 -0.62 2.39 -18.10
N ASP A 90 -1.15 2.16 -16.92
CA ASP A 90 -2.56 2.41 -16.59
C ASP A 90 -2.76 3.85 -16.11
N ASN A 91 -3.30 4.70 -16.97
CA ASN A 91 -3.59 6.08 -16.67
C ASN A 91 -4.60 6.27 -15.52
N ASN A 92 -5.49 5.30 -15.27
CA ASN A 92 -6.42 5.39 -14.15
C ASN A 92 -5.70 5.23 -12.82
N LEU A 93 -4.75 4.29 -12.73
CA LEU A 93 -3.90 4.12 -11.54
C LEU A 93 -3.01 5.34 -11.32
N ILE A 94 -2.41 5.89 -12.38
CA ILE A 94 -1.60 7.12 -12.30
C ILE A 94 -2.45 8.28 -11.79
N ASN A 95 -3.64 8.50 -12.35
CA ASN A 95 -4.55 9.56 -11.92
C ASN A 95 -5.01 9.37 -10.48
N ALA A 96 -5.29 8.15 -10.05
CA ALA A 96 -5.63 7.83 -8.66
C ALA A 96 -4.49 8.15 -7.69
N TYR A 97 -3.25 7.88 -8.07
CA TYR A 97 -2.06 8.30 -7.31
C TYR A 97 -1.94 9.81 -7.24
N LEU A 98 -2.04 10.51 -8.37
CA LEU A 98 -1.93 11.96 -8.45
C LEU A 98 -3.02 12.65 -7.60
N ALA A 99 -4.27 12.20 -7.72
CA ALA A 99 -5.38 12.72 -6.93
C ALA A 99 -5.15 12.54 -5.42
N ARG A 100 -4.69 11.35 -5.01
CA ARG A 100 -4.35 11.09 -3.61
C ARG A 100 -3.23 12.00 -3.14
N ARG A 101 -2.17 12.15 -3.92
CA ARG A 101 -1.01 12.97 -3.56
C ARG A 101 -1.40 14.43 -3.41
N ALA A 102 -2.21 14.96 -4.34
CA ALA A 102 -2.75 16.32 -4.25
C ALA A 102 -3.60 16.51 -3.00
N LEU A 103 -4.50 15.56 -2.73
CA LEU A 103 -5.38 15.63 -1.57
C LEU A 103 -4.60 15.57 -0.24
N ASP A 104 -3.62 14.69 -0.11
CA ASP A 104 -2.79 14.58 1.09
C ASP A 104 -1.99 15.87 1.33
N TYR A 105 -1.47 16.47 0.26
CA TYR A 105 -0.79 17.76 0.32
C TYR A 105 -1.73 18.87 0.81
N LEU A 106 -2.87 19.04 0.16
CA LEU A 106 -3.83 20.09 0.48
C LEU A 106 -4.38 19.95 1.91
N VAL A 107 -4.76 18.75 2.31
CA VAL A 107 -5.27 18.49 3.67
C VAL A 107 -4.17 18.78 4.71
N GLY A 108 -2.97 18.25 4.51
CA GLY A 108 -1.85 18.43 5.44
C GLY A 108 -1.49 19.91 5.63
N PHE A 109 -1.34 20.67 4.55
CA PHE A 109 -0.94 22.08 4.60
C PHE A 109 -2.05 23.01 5.12
N ASN A 110 -3.32 22.68 4.89
CA ASN A 110 -4.43 23.50 5.39
C ASN A 110 -4.78 23.20 6.85
N LEU A 111 -4.72 21.91 7.28
CA LEU A 111 -5.12 21.54 8.64
C LEU A 111 -3.99 21.69 9.67
N SER A 112 -2.73 21.47 9.30
CA SER A 112 -1.62 21.57 10.25
C SER A 112 -1.51 22.95 10.93
N PRO A 113 -1.65 24.09 10.23
CA PRO A 113 -1.64 25.40 10.88
C PRO A 113 -2.81 25.64 11.84
N ILE A 114 -3.96 25.03 11.58
CA ILE A 114 -5.11 25.09 12.50
C ILE A 114 -4.79 24.30 13.78
N LEU A 115 -4.21 23.11 13.60
CA LEU A 115 -3.80 22.25 14.70
C LEU A 115 -2.77 22.95 15.62
N TRP A 116 -1.77 23.58 15.05
CA TRP A 116 -0.74 24.31 15.81
C TRP A 116 -1.33 25.42 16.68
N ARG A 117 -2.37 26.11 16.17
CA ARG A 117 -3.05 27.18 16.92
C ARG A 117 -3.97 26.66 18.03
N LYS A 118 -4.55 25.47 17.85
CA LYS A 118 -5.56 24.92 18.75
C LYS A 118 -4.99 23.95 19.79
N LEU A 119 -3.92 23.25 19.46
CA LEU A 119 -3.30 22.22 20.29
C LEU A 119 -1.78 22.45 20.37
N PRO A 120 -1.30 23.17 21.41
CA PRO A 120 0.12 23.39 21.63
C PRO A 120 0.91 22.07 21.67
N GLY A 121 2.05 22.02 20.98
CA GLY A 121 2.90 20.83 20.91
C GLY A 121 2.53 19.84 19.79
N SER A 122 1.40 20.02 19.12
CA SER A 122 1.07 19.22 17.94
C SER A 122 2.00 19.52 16.75
N LYS A 123 2.33 18.51 15.94
CA LYS A 123 3.28 18.63 14.82
C LYS A 123 2.61 18.78 13.47
N SER A 124 1.67 17.89 13.16
CA SER A 124 0.99 17.90 11.86
C SER A 124 -0.36 17.19 11.92
N ALA A 125 -1.23 17.54 10.98
CA ALA A 125 -2.48 16.83 10.69
C ALA A 125 -2.42 16.20 9.30
N GLY A 126 -3.14 15.10 9.09
CA GLY A 126 -3.22 14.44 7.80
C GLY A 126 -4.28 13.36 7.81
N ARG A 127 -4.77 12.98 6.63
CA ARG A 127 -5.87 12.00 6.47
C ARG A 127 -5.56 10.65 7.13
N VAL A 128 -4.38 10.10 6.89
CA VAL A 128 -3.97 8.81 7.46
C VAL A 128 -3.73 8.91 8.96
N GLN A 129 -3.02 9.94 9.40
CA GLN A 129 -2.69 10.17 10.82
C GLN A 129 -3.94 10.32 11.68
N SER A 130 -4.93 11.09 11.21
CA SER A 130 -6.17 11.36 11.95
C SER A 130 -7.02 10.10 12.11
N VAL A 131 -7.12 9.29 11.05
CA VAL A 131 -7.85 8.01 11.10
C VAL A 131 -7.15 7.00 12.00
N ALA A 132 -5.83 6.88 11.87
CA ALA A 132 -5.04 5.97 12.72
C ALA A 132 -5.17 6.32 14.21
N LEU A 133 -5.05 7.61 14.55
CA LEU A 133 -5.22 8.08 15.92
C LEU A 133 -6.63 7.79 16.44
N ARG A 134 -7.66 8.03 15.63
CA ARG A 134 -9.04 7.74 16.00
C ARG A 134 -9.24 6.25 16.33
N ILE A 135 -8.76 5.34 15.48
CA ILE A 135 -8.86 3.89 15.70
C ILE A 135 -8.16 3.49 17.01
N ILE A 136 -6.98 4.07 17.29
CA ILE A 136 -6.26 3.81 18.53
C ILE A 136 -7.05 4.31 19.75
N CYS A 137 -7.58 5.53 19.70
CA CYS A 137 -8.37 6.09 20.79
C CYS A 137 -9.68 5.31 21.02
N GLU A 138 -10.37 4.89 19.97
CA GLU A 138 -11.55 4.05 20.07
C GLU A 138 -11.21 2.72 20.74
N ARG A 139 -10.07 2.12 20.39
CA ARG A 139 -9.61 0.86 21.03
C ARG A 139 -9.22 1.03 22.48
N GLU A 140 -8.51 2.10 22.83
CA GLU A 140 -8.18 2.41 24.22
C GLU A 140 -9.45 2.61 25.07
N ASN A 141 -10.43 3.32 24.53
CA ASN A 141 -11.72 3.50 25.20
C ASN A 141 -12.46 2.15 25.41
N GLU A 142 -12.39 1.23 24.46
CA GLU A 142 -12.92 -0.13 24.64
C GLU A 142 -12.18 -0.88 25.76
N ILE A 143 -10.86 -0.74 25.84
CA ILE A 143 -10.03 -1.38 26.88
C ILE A 143 -10.35 -0.81 28.26
N GLU A 144 -10.47 0.51 28.39
CA GLU A 144 -10.80 1.19 29.66
C GLU A 144 -12.19 0.79 30.18
N HIS A 145 -13.15 0.55 29.27
CA HIS A 145 -14.53 0.17 29.64
C HIS A 145 -14.74 -1.35 29.67
N PHE A 146 -13.71 -2.13 29.37
CA PHE A 146 -13.81 -3.58 29.36
C PHE A 146 -14.06 -4.14 30.75
N LYS A 147 -15.14 -4.87 30.91
CA LYS A 147 -15.45 -5.62 32.13
C LYS A 147 -15.08 -7.09 31.88
N PRO A 148 -14.11 -7.64 32.60
CA PRO A 148 -13.77 -9.05 32.45
C PRO A 148 -14.93 -9.92 32.94
N GLU A 149 -15.31 -10.89 32.11
CA GLU A 149 -16.32 -11.89 32.45
C GLU A 149 -15.62 -13.25 32.47
N GLU A 150 -15.81 -13.97 33.58
CA GLU A 150 -15.33 -15.35 33.69
C GLU A 150 -16.15 -16.24 32.77
N TYR A 151 -15.47 -17.17 32.11
CA TYR A 151 -16.12 -18.20 31.30
C TYR A 151 -15.32 -19.50 31.35
N TRP A 152 -16.00 -20.59 31.09
CA TRP A 152 -15.39 -21.91 31.09
C TRP A 152 -15.32 -22.49 29.68
N SER A 153 -14.29 -23.27 29.42
CA SER A 153 -14.19 -24.10 28.23
C SER A 153 -14.04 -25.57 28.65
N ILE A 154 -14.68 -26.47 27.92
CA ILE A 154 -14.55 -27.91 28.16
C ILE A 154 -13.79 -28.51 27.01
N ASP A 155 -12.59 -28.98 27.31
CA ASP A 155 -11.73 -29.71 26.38
C ASP A 155 -11.65 -31.17 26.83
N VAL A 156 -11.78 -32.09 25.89
CA VAL A 156 -11.65 -33.52 26.13
C VAL A 156 -10.55 -34.09 25.25
N LEU A 157 -9.77 -34.99 25.82
CA LEU A 157 -8.84 -35.82 25.09
C LEU A 157 -9.54 -37.14 24.71
N LEU A 158 -9.72 -37.34 23.44
CA LEU A 158 -10.36 -38.50 22.87
C LEU A 158 -9.31 -39.42 22.22
N LYS A 159 -9.60 -40.73 22.20
CA LYS A 159 -8.74 -41.74 21.59
C LYS A 159 -9.54 -42.44 20.50
N SER A 160 -9.04 -42.48 19.30
CA SER A 160 -9.65 -43.22 18.19
C SER A 160 -9.48 -44.72 18.37
N LYS A 161 -10.18 -45.53 17.59
CA LYS A 161 -10.00 -46.99 17.54
C LYS A 161 -8.57 -47.40 17.17
N ASP A 162 -7.88 -46.55 16.41
CA ASP A 162 -6.48 -46.75 15.98
C ASP A 162 -5.46 -46.19 16.98
N ASN A 163 -5.88 -45.96 18.22
CA ASN A 163 -5.05 -45.42 19.30
C ASN A 163 -4.51 -43.99 19.09
N GLN A 164 -5.00 -43.26 18.10
CA GLN A 164 -4.63 -41.89 17.93
C GLN A 164 -5.36 -41.01 18.95
N VAL A 165 -4.60 -40.12 19.64
CA VAL A 165 -5.14 -39.19 20.61
C VAL A 165 -5.37 -37.84 19.95
N PHE A 166 -6.55 -37.24 20.13
CA PHE A 166 -6.87 -35.92 19.65
C PHE A 166 -7.65 -35.13 20.69
N LYS A 167 -7.45 -33.82 20.68
CA LYS A 167 -8.15 -32.85 21.55
C LYS A 167 -9.41 -32.35 20.84
N SER A 168 -10.53 -32.37 21.56
CA SER A 168 -11.80 -31.81 21.09
C SER A 168 -12.32 -30.78 22.10
N THR A 169 -12.87 -29.68 21.61
CA THR A 169 -13.45 -28.62 22.44
C THR A 169 -14.97 -28.61 22.24
N LEU A 170 -15.72 -28.53 23.33
CA LEU A 170 -17.17 -28.44 23.29
C LEU A 170 -17.59 -27.12 22.61
N LYS A 171 -18.34 -27.20 21.51
CA LYS A 171 -18.82 -26.03 20.74
C LYS A 171 -20.33 -25.85 20.78
N GLN A 172 -21.07 -26.95 21.01
CA GLN A 172 -22.54 -26.92 20.96
C GLN A 172 -23.11 -27.89 22.00
N ILE A 173 -24.27 -27.54 22.55
CA ILE A 173 -25.10 -28.43 23.35
C ILE A 173 -26.53 -28.36 22.76
N ASN A 174 -27.13 -29.52 22.44
CA ASN A 174 -28.48 -29.63 21.87
C ASN A 174 -28.67 -28.70 20.67
N ASP A 175 -27.71 -28.72 19.71
CA ASP A 175 -27.67 -27.90 18.49
C ASP A 175 -27.60 -26.38 18.69
N LYS A 176 -27.45 -25.93 19.93
CA LYS A 176 -27.20 -24.52 20.23
C LYS A 176 -25.72 -24.27 20.41
N LYS A 177 -25.18 -23.34 19.61
CA LYS A 177 -23.78 -22.87 19.76
C LYS A 177 -23.60 -22.22 21.13
N LEU A 178 -22.58 -22.66 21.84
CA LEU A 178 -22.16 -22.01 23.06
C LEU A 178 -21.44 -20.72 22.72
N LYS A 179 -21.93 -19.59 23.20
CA LYS A 179 -21.22 -18.31 23.12
C LYS A 179 -20.17 -18.22 24.21
N LYS A 180 -20.53 -18.63 25.43
CA LYS A 180 -19.70 -18.81 26.63
C LYS A 180 -20.38 -19.86 27.51
N LEU A 181 -19.63 -20.58 28.35
CA LEU A 181 -20.18 -21.39 29.43
C LEU A 181 -20.06 -20.55 30.71
N ASP A 182 -21.20 -20.15 31.25
CA ASP A 182 -21.30 -19.45 32.54
C ASP A 182 -21.18 -20.43 33.68
#